data_735e75a17520e8be76b72c62d8d8d2be
#
_entry.id   735e75a17520e8be76b72c62d8d8d2be
#
_cell.length_a   1.000
_cell.length_b   1.000
_cell.length_c   1.000
_cell.angle_alpha   90.00
_cell.angle_beta   90.00
_cell.angle_gamma   90.00
#
_symmetry.space_group_name_H-M   'P 1'
#
loop_
_entity.id
_entity.type
_entity.pdbx_description
1 polymer ?
#
loop_
_entity_poly.entity_id
_entity_poly.type
_entity_poly.pdbx_seq_one_letter_code
_entity_poly.pdbx_strand_id
1 'polypeptide(L)'
;MYPARTPAPPEPHRVPHGPAPASGQDAAPAAAPDPAPAAEGPPPPARVRRSRRISAAVAGTVALGALVTLGAVTGTGGHGPVSPQSPSLAWPAEGQTSIHVAGLGVRNAPGSRGAQKPVPLASVTKVMTAYVILRDHPIPPGGTGSRITVDARAAQESSLGAESTVAVEAGRRLSERQVLELLLLPSAGNIARMLARWDAGTEEAFVAKMNRAAHDLGMANTTYRDSSGIDPATVSTSQDQLKLARKVMRDAAFRSVVAEREAHVPGSPPVHNTNTLLGEDGVIGVKTGSSSPAGGNLMWAATAPDHDGDDRLAVGVVLHQKPGTGSENGLRAVLATSRSLIASVRHWVATTTPGTTR
;
A
#
# COMPACT_ATOMS: atom_id res chain seq x y z
N MET A 1 71.49 -21.03 -23.05
CA MET A 1 70.08 -20.76 -22.85
C MET A 1 69.69 -21.50 -21.56
N TYR A 2 69.72 -20.82 -20.40
CA TYR A 2 69.47 -21.42 -19.10
C TYR A 2 68.02 -21.11 -18.72
N PRO A 3 67.16 -22.04 -18.16
CA PRO A 3 65.85 -21.77 -17.71
C PRO A 3 65.83 -21.08 -16.34
N ALA A 4 65.04 -20.06 -16.20
CA ALA A 4 64.83 -19.29 -14.97
C ALA A 4 64.16 -20.16 -13.90
N ARG A 5 64.65 -20.11 -12.66
CA ARG A 5 64.07 -20.75 -11.47
C ARG A 5 62.99 -19.85 -10.90
N THR A 6 61.83 -20.44 -10.67
CA THR A 6 60.69 -19.84 -9.92
C THR A 6 61.01 -19.82 -8.43
N PRO A 7 60.78 -18.72 -7.69
CA PRO A 7 61.01 -18.68 -6.24
C PRO A 7 59.87 -19.41 -5.49
N ALA A 8 60.23 -20.05 -4.39
CA ALA A 8 59.34 -20.77 -3.49
C ALA A 8 58.49 -19.81 -2.61
N PRO A 9 57.30 -20.22 -2.15
CA PRO A 9 56.46 -19.40 -1.27
C PRO A 9 57.06 -19.31 0.15
N PRO A 10 56.77 -18.21 0.91
CA PRO A 10 57.29 -18.04 2.27
C PRO A 10 56.55 -18.94 3.28
N GLU A 11 57.32 -19.43 4.28
CA GLU A 11 56.81 -20.23 5.41
C GLU A 11 55.88 -19.42 6.35
N PRO A 12 54.91 -20.07 6.99
CA PRO A 12 54.01 -19.40 7.94
C PRO A 12 54.71 -19.13 9.27
N HIS A 13 54.64 -17.88 9.75
CA HIS A 13 55.13 -17.47 11.07
C HIS A 13 54.35 -18.16 12.20
N ARG A 14 55.10 -18.87 13.08
CA ARG A 14 54.62 -19.38 14.36
C ARG A 14 54.33 -18.23 15.32
N VAL A 15 53.12 -18.16 15.83
CA VAL A 15 52.71 -17.32 16.94
C VAL A 15 53.02 -18.02 18.27
N PRO A 16 53.69 -17.40 19.24
CA PRO A 16 53.97 -18.03 20.53
C PRO A 16 52.69 -18.11 21.42
N HIS A 17 52.48 -19.32 21.96
CA HIS A 17 51.45 -19.56 22.97
C HIS A 17 51.86 -18.96 24.31
N GLY A 18 51.07 -18.04 24.84
CA GLY A 18 51.13 -17.57 26.21
C GLY A 18 50.51 -18.58 27.19
N PRO A 19 50.84 -18.53 28.48
CA PRO A 19 50.43 -19.55 29.46
C PRO A 19 48.96 -19.45 29.81
N ALA A 20 48.35 -20.63 30.06
CA ALA A 20 46.96 -20.78 30.51
C ALA A 20 46.79 -20.21 31.93
N PRO A 21 45.63 -19.57 32.23
CA PRO A 21 45.28 -19.20 33.60
C PRO A 21 44.78 -20.41 34.40
N ALA A 22 45.14 -20.41 35.68
CA ALA A 22 44.89 -21.44 36.65
C ALA A 22 43.36 -21.58 36.97
N SER A 23 42.97 -22.85 37.23
CA SER A 23 41.68 -23.24 37.76
C SER A 23 41.38 -22.57 39.12
N GLY A 24 40.29 -21.79 39.17
CA GLY A 24 39.72 -21.22 40.40
C GLY A 24 38.31 -21.79 40.67
N GLN A 25 38.25 -22.48 41.69
CA GLN A 25 37.19 -22.93 42.62
C GLN A 25 35.72 -22.54 42.33
N ASP A 26 34.90 -23.61 42.52
CA ASP A 26 33.45 -23.65 42.67
C ASP A 26 32.89 -22.54 43.58
N ALA A 27 31.99 -21.72 43.02
CA ALA A 27 31.03 -20.92 43.78
C ALA A 27 29.62 -21.41 43.41
N ALA A 28 28.88 -21.88 44.40
CA ALA A 28 27.49 -22.31 44.30
C ALA A 28 26.56 -21.18 43.81
N PRO A 29 25.51 -21.45 43.02
CA PRO A 29 24.58 -20.44 42.59
C PRO A 29 23.75 -19.89 43.76
N ALA A 30 23.70 -18.57 43.90
CA ALA A 30 22.80 -17.89 44.82
C ALA A 30 21.34 -18.11 44.44
N ALA A 31 20.51 -18.45 45.42
CA ALA A 31 19.08 -18.62 45.25
C ALA A 31 18.40 -17.34 44.75
N ALA A 32 17.49 -17.49 43.80
CA ALA A 32 16.64 -16.43 43.29
C ALA A 32 15.67 -15.96 44.40
N PRO A 33 15.37 -14.64 44.52
CA PRO A 33 14.38 -14.15 45.45
C PRO A 33 12.95 -14.55 45.04
N ASP A 34 12.11 -14.88 46.01
CA ASP A 34 10.70 -15.19 45.87
C ASP A 34 9.92 -14.08 45.18
N PRO A 35 8.93 -14.39 44.33
CA PRO A 35 8.08 -13.41 43.69
C PRO A 35 7.18 -12.72 44.74
N ALA A 36 7.14 -11.40 44.72
CA ALA A 36 6.23 -10.60 45.55
C ALA A 36 4.76 -10.93 45.25
N PRO A 37 3.85 -10.86 46.25
CA PRO A 37 2.44 -11.15 46.06
C PRO A 37 1.78 -10.17 45.09
N ALA A 38 0.97 -10.71 44.15
CA ALA A 38 0.22 -9.94 43.18
C ALA A 38 -0.76 -8.96 43.88
N ALA A 39 -0.69 -7.71 43.50
CA ALA A 39 -1.65 -6.70 43.92
C ALA A 39 -3.02 -6.99 43.29
N GLU A 40 -4.04 -7.15 44.14
CA GLU A 40 -5.43 -7.28 43.72
C GLU A 40 -5.88 -6.00 42.98
N GLY A 41 -6.31 -6.16 41.74
CA GLY A 41 -6.90 -5.09 40.93
C GLY A 41 -8.31 -4.73 41.43
N PRO A 42 -8.79 -3.52 41.16
CA PRO A 42 -10.11 -3.06 41.57
C PRO A 42 -11.24 -3.89 40.96
N PRO A 43 -12.38 -4.08 41.68
CA PRO A 43 -13.49 -4.88 41.21
C PRO A 43 -14.19 -4.26 40.00
N PRO A 44 -14.77 -5.08 39.08
CA PRO A 44 -15.45 -4.56 37.89
C PRO A 44 -16.74 -3.81 38.25
N PRO A 45 -17.14 -2.79 37.44
CA PRO A 45 -18.32 -2.01 37.71
C PRO A 45 -19.60 -2.82 37.53
N ALA A 46 -20.56 -2.62 38.42
CA ALA A 46 -21.85 -3.28 38.47
C ALA A 46 -22.66 -3.08 37.15
N ARG A 47 -23.09 -4.18 36.56
CA ARG A 47 -24.00 -4.18 35.40
C ARG A 47 -25.38 -3.62 35.79
N VAL A 48 -25.68 -2.42 35.34
CA VAL A 48 -27.05 -1.88 35.40
C VAL A 48 -27.90 -2.60 34.33
N ARG A 49 -28.80 -3.45 34.80
CA ARG A 49 -29.90 -4.04 33.98
C ARG A 49 -30.85 -2.96 33.59
N ARG A 50 -30.79 -2.48 32.35
CA ARG A 50 -31.92 -1.71 31.75
C ARG A 50 -32.95 -2.69 31.22
N SER A 51 -34.09 -2.71 31.88
CA SER A 51 -35.32 -3.38 31.44
C SER A 51 -35.82 -2.76 30.14
N ARG A 52 -35.82 -3.53 29.06
CA ARG A 52 -36.52 -3.15 27.81
C ARG A 52 -38.00 -3.40 28.01
N ARG A 53 -38.80 -2.33 28.06
CA ARG A 53 -40.23 -2.40 27.89
C ARG A 53 -40.54 -2.66 26.40
N ILE A 54 -41.16 -3.80 26.13
CA ILE A 54 -41.67 -4.17 24.83
C ILE A 54 -43.01 -3.46 24.68
N SER A 55 -43.11 -2.51 23.75
CA SER A 55 -44.40 -1.98 23.30
C SER A 55 -44.78 -2.72 22.02
N ALA A 56 -45.85 -3.51 22.12
CA ALA A 56 -46.49 -4.11 20.99
C ALA A 56 -47.30 -3.03 20.25
N ALA A 57 -47.07 -2.89 18.95
CA ALA A 57 -47.94 -2.11 18.07
C ALA A 57 -48.51 -3.02 16.98
N VAL A 58 -49.77 -3.00 16.95
CA VAL A 58 -50.83 -3.65 16.22
C VAL A 58 -50.60 -3.72 14.71
N ALA A 59 -50.86 -4.90 14.15
CA ALA A 59 -51.03 -5.17 12.73
C ALA A 59 -52.28 -4.49 12.17
N GLY A 60 -52.07 -3.76 11.07
CA GLY A 60 -53.18 -3.27 10.22
C GLY A 60 -52.99 -3.81 8.81
N THR A 61 -53.74 -4.87 8.50
CA THR A 61 -53.99 -5.37 7.15
C THR A 61 -54.95 -4.45 6.41
N VAL A 62 -54.54 -3.97 5.21
CA VAL A 62 -55.47 -3.51 4.19
C VAL A 62 -55.13 -4.21 2.88
N ALA A 63 -56.12 -4.96 2.44
CA ALA A 63 -56.09 -5.69 1.18
C ALA A 63 -56.82 -4.90 0.07
N LEU A 64 -56.51 -5.27 -1.15
CA LEU A 64 -57.24 -5.18 -2.39
C LEU A 64 -57.36 -3.86 -3.16
N GLY A 65 -57.01 -4.03 -4.43
CA GLY A 65 -57.41 -3.17 -5.52
C GLY A 65 -56.67 -3.44 -6.82
N ALA A 66 -56.85 -4.63 -7.42
CA ALA A 66 -56.45 -4.86 -8.80
C ALA A 66 -57.44 -4.19 -9.73
N LEU A 67 -57.05 -3.16 -10.47
CA LEU A 67 -57.80 -2.65 -11.61
C LEU A 67 -56.94 -2.81 -12.86
N VAL A 68 -57.31 -3.80 -13.67
CA VAL A 68 -56.78 -4.00 -15.01
C VAL A 68 -57.54 -3.04 -15.93
N THR A 69 -56.87 -2.01 -16.43
CA THR A 69 -57.34 -1.23 -17.58
C THR A 69 -56.49 -1.54 -18.79
N LEU A 70 -57.10 -2.22 -19.74
CA LEU A 70 -56.61 -2.45 -21.07
C LEU A 70 -56.66 -1.14 -21.86
N GLY A 71 -55.53 -0.46 -22.03
CA GLY A 71 -55.42 0.77 -22.82
C GLY A 71 -54.62 0.51 -24.09
N ALA A 72 -55.19 0.83 -25.22
CA ALA A 72 -54.66 0.65 -26.57
C ALA A 72 -53.32 1.39 -26.76
N VAL A 73 -52.36 0.68 -27.33
CA VAL A 73 -51.07 1.23 -27.75
C VAL A 73 -51.27 2.00 -29.06
N THR A 74 -51.19 3.33 -29.01
CA THR A 74 -50.88 4.16 -30.17
C THR A 74 -49.41 4.59 -30.06
N GLY A 75 -48.59 4.08 -30.95
CA GLY A 75 -47.15 4.38 -30.98
C GLY A 75 -46.88 5.84 -31.38
N THR A 76 -46.21 6.56 -30.50
CA THR A 76 -45.39 7.71 -30.87
C THR A 76 -44.04 7.49 -30.22
N GLY A 77 -43.01 7.35 -31.04
CA GLY A 77 -41.61 7.15 -30.59
C GLY A 77 -41.13 8.30 -29.72
N GLY A 78 -41.37 8.20 -28.43
CA GLY A 78 -40.74 9.03 -27.41
C GLY A 78 -39.41 8.37 -27.02
N HIS A 79 -38.30 8.96 -27.42
CA HIS A 79 -37.00 8.65 -26.79
C HIS A 79 -37.13 9.13 -25.34
N GLY A 80 -37.47 8.21 -24.44
CA GLY A 80 -37.39 8.47 -23.00
C GLY A 80 -35.95 8.84 -22.65
N PRO A 81 -35.73 9.65 -21.61
CA PRO A 81 -34.34 10.00 -21.19
C PRO A 81 -33.64 8.69 -20.90
N VAL A 82 -32.56 8.41 -21.70
CA VAL A 82 -31.66 7.29 -21.46
C VAL A 82 -31.00 7.61 -20.12
N SER A 83 -31.41 6.91 -19.06
CA SER A 83 -30.68 6.94 -17.79
C SER A 83 -29.22 6.62 -18.08
N PRO A 84 -28.25 7.42 -17.64
CA PRO A 84 -26.85 7.12 -17.87
C PRO A 84 -26.57 5.74 -17.24
N GLN A 85 -26.41 4.73 -18.07
CA GLN A 85 -26.06 3.39 -17.60
C GLN A 85 -24.68 3.49 -16.94
N SER A 86 -24.61 3.10 -15.66
CA SER A 86 -23.30 2.95 -14.99
C SER A 86 -22.43 2.06 -15.85
N PRO A 87 -21.14 2.41 -16.07
CA PRO A 87 -20.27 1.65 -16.95
C PRO A 87 -20.22 0.18 -16.55
N SER A 88 -20.35 -0.72 -17.52
CA SER A 88 -20.19 -2.15 -17.31
C SER A 88 -18.69 -2.46 -17.18
N LEU A 89 -18.13 -2.21 -15.99
CA LEU A 89 -16.72 -2.50 -15.70
C LEU A 89 -16.57 -3.91 -15.15
N ALA A 90 -15.42 -4.52 -15.40
CA ALA A 90 -15.03 -5.81 -14.83
C ALA A 90 -14.64 -5.67 -13.35
N TRP A 91 -15.62 -5.31 -12.51
CA TRP A 91 -15.42 -5.13 -11.08
C TRP A 91 -15.00 -6.43 -10.41
N PRO A 92 -13.99 -6.39 -9.49
CA PRO A 92 -13.65 -7.53 -8.64
C PRO A 92 -14.87 -8.06 -7.88
N ALA A 93 -15.01 -9.39 -7.81
CA ALA A 93 -16.08 -10.05 -7.06
C ALA A 93 -15.85 -10.02 -5.55
N GLU A 94 -14.59 -9.87 -5.10
CA GLU A 94 -14.16 -9.86 -3.70
C GLU A 94 -13.57 -8.50 -3.32
N GLY A 95 -13.44 -8.28 -2.00
CA GLY A 95 -12.77 -7.11 -1.43
C GLY A 95 -13.50 -5.81 -1.73
N GLN A 96 -12.72 -4.78 -1.96
CA GLN A 96 -13.25 -3.44 -2.24
C GLN A 96 -12.41 -2.72 -3.30
N THR A 97 -13.08 -1.94 -4.11
CA THR A 97 -12.45 -1.24 -5.24
C THR A 97 -13.00 0.17 -5.37
N SER A 98 -12.14 1.13 -5.70
CA SER A 98 -12.53 2.50 -6.00
C SER A 98 -11.72 3.01 -7.19
N ILE A 99 -12.37 3.72 -8.12
CA ILE A 99 -11.78 4.20 -9.37
C ILE A 99 -12.19 5.64 -9.62
N HIS A 100 -11.27 6.43 -10.14
CA HIS A 100 -11.49 7.78 -10.62
C HIS A 100 -10.79 8.00 -11.96
N VAL A 101 -11.48 8.65 -12.91
CA VAL A 101 -10.90 9.08 -14.18
C VAL A 101 -10.93 10.61 -14.24
N ALA A 102 -9.78 11.21 -14.50
CA ALA A 102 -9.67 12.67 -14.57
C ALA A 102 -10.35 13.21 -15.84
N GLY A 103 -11.03 14.36 -15.72
CA GLY A 103 -11.61 15.07 -16.87
C GLY A 103 -12.94 14.56 -17.41
N LEU A 104 -13.47 13.44 -16.90
CA LEU A 104 -14.75 12.87 -17.35
C LEU A 104 -15.91 13.23 -16.40
N GLY A 105 -16.02 14.41 -15.89
CA GLY A 105 -17.13 14.91 -15.08
C GLY A 105 -17.67 13.97 -13.98
N VAL A 106 -18.31 14.49 -12.95
CA VAL A 106 -18.77 13.73 -11.78
C VAL A 106 -19.86 12.67 -12.14
N ARG A 107 -20.63 12.89 -13.19
CA ARG A 107 -21.70 11.96 -13.61
C ARG A 107 -21.19 10.67 -14.26
N ASN A 108 -19.96 10.67 -14.72
CA ASN A 108 -19.33 9.55 -15.46
C ASN A 108 -18.18 8.90 -14.71
N ALA A 109 -17.91 9.26 -13.46
CA ALA A 109 -16.84 8.65 -12.68
C ALA A 109 -17.20 7.18 -12.35
N PRO A 110 -16.27 6.22 -12.55
CA PRO A 110 -16.55 4.80 -12.31
C PRO A 110 -17.01 4.44 -10.87
N GLY A 111 -16.58 5.18 -9.85
CA GLY A 111 -17.09 5.02 -8.48
C GLY A 111 -16.41 3.92 -7.66
N SER A 112 -17.17 3.30 -6.75
CA SER A 112 -16.65 2.31 -5.79
C SER A 112 -17.56 1.08 -5.70
N ARG A 113 -16.95 -0.07 -5.36
CA ARG A 113 -17.62 -1.36 -5.12
C ARG A 113 -17.06 -2.02 -3.86
N GLY A 114 -17.85 -2.94 -3.28
CA GLY A 114 -17.52 -3.64 -2.04
C GLY A 114 -17.80 -2.83 -0.79
N ALA A 115 -17.78 -3.52 0.36
CA ALA A 115 -17.99 -2.89 1.66
C ALA A 115 -16.79 -2.00 2.01
N GLN A 116 -16.99 -0.70 2.11
CA GLN A 116 -15.94 0.25 2.45
C GLN A 116 -15.62 0.21 3.97
N LYS A 117 -15.21 -0.97 4.46
CA LYS A 117 -14.72 -1.20 5.83
C LYS A 117 -13.20 -1.22 5.82
N PRO A 118 -12.54 -0.69 6.85
CA PRO A 118 -11.08 -0.74 6.94
C PRO A 118 -10.55 -2.18 6.84
N VAL A 119 -9.57 -2.39 5.96
CA VAL A 119 -8.87 -3.66 5.77
C VAL A 119 -7.35 -3.43 5.82
N PRO A 120 -6.54 -4.45 6.18
CA PRO A 120 -5.09 -4.31 6.20
C PRO A 120 -4.52 -3.91 4.84
N LEU A 121 -3.59 -2.94 4.83
CA LEU A 121 -3.04 -2.35 3.61
C LEU A 121 -1.83 -3.10 3.06
N ALA A 122 -1.09 -3.82 3.90
CA ALA A 122 0.23 -4.31 3.56
C ALA A 122 1.07 -3.17 2.93
N SER A 123 1.95 -3.48 2.01
CA SER A 123 2.91 -2.52 1.43
C SER A 123 2.30 -1.36 0.61
N VAL A 124 0.98 -1.31 0.38
CA VAL A 124 0.35 -0.08 -0.16
C VAL A 124 0.54 1.10 0.80
N THR A 125 0.74 0.85 2.09
CA THR A 125 1.14 1.83 3.12
C THR A 125 2.30 2.71 2.70
N LYS A 126 3.29 2.16 1.97
CA LYS A 126 4.48 2.89 1.51
C LYS A 126 4.18 4.07 0.57
N VAL A 127 2.98 4.11 0.01
CA VAL A 127 2.51 5.28 -0.76
C VAL A 127 2.30 6.49 0.16
N MET A 128 1.73 6.28 1.37
CA MET A 128 1.61 7.35 2.36
C MET A 128 2.99 7.76 2.89
N THR A 129 3.88 6.81 3.10
CA THR A 129 5.28 7.09 3.48
C THR A 129 5.95 8.00 2.44
N ALA A 130 5.90 7.63 1.15
CA ALA A 130 6.44 8.46 0.07
C ALA A 130 5.74 9.83 -0.02
N TYR A 131 4.42 9.91 0.21
CA TYR A 131 3.69 11.16 0.21
C TYR A 131 4.15 12.12 1.31
N VAL A 132 4.34 11.62 2.54
CA VAL A 132 4.82 12.44 3.66
C VAL A 132 6.24 12.93 3.39
N ILE A 133 7.12 12.06 2.91
CA ILE A 133 8.50 12.42 2.55
C ILE A 133 8.51 13.51 1.47
N LEU A 134 7.83 13.32 0.36
CA LEU A 134 7.81 14.31 -0.74
C LEU A 134 7.10 15.62 -0.38
N ARG A 135 6.17 15.60 0.57
CA ARG A 135 5.55 16.81 1.10
C ARG A 135 6.53 17.63 1.94
N ASP A 136 7.29 16.95 2.81
CA ASP A 136 8.20 17.58 3.78
C ASP A 136 9.57 17.88 3.14
N HIS A 137 9.96 17.12 2.11
CA HIS A 137 11.20 17.21 1.35
C HIS A 137 10.91 17.16 -0.17
N PRO A 138 10.37 18.23 -0.78
CA PRO A 138 9.98 18.18 -2.18
C PRO A 138 11.20 18.07 -3.11
N ILE A 139 11.11 17.17 -4.10
CA ILE A 139 12.11 17.02 -5.15
C ILE A 139 11.74 17.98 -6.30
N PRO A 140 12.58 18.98 -6.61
CA PRO A 140 12.31 19.88 -7.73
C PRO A 140 12.36 19.14 -9.07
N PRO A 141 11.66 19.66 -10.11
CA PRO A 141 11.69 19.06 -11.45
C PRO A 141 13.13 18.83 -11.96
N GLY A 142 13.42 17.62 -12.42
CA GLY A 142 14.75 17.22 -12.88
C GLY A 142 15.78 17.01 -11.76
N GLY A 143 15.42 17.27 -10.50
CA GLY A 143 16.28 17.05 -9.34
C GLY A 143 16.25 15.61 -8.83
N THR A 144 17.12 15.33 -7.87
CA THR A 144 17.23 14.04 -7.19
C THR A 144 16.90 14.13 -5.70
N GLY A 145 16.56 15.31 -5.19
CA GLY A 145 16.23 15.58 -3.79
C GLY A 145 17.43 15.58 -2.85
N SER A 146 17.14 15.49 -1.57
CA SER A 146 18.12 15.51 -0.47
C SER A 146 19.07 14.31 -0.51
N ARG A 147 20.25 14.47 0.12
CA ARG A 147 21.18 13.34 0.33
C ARG A 147 20.85 12.66 1.67
N ILE A 148 20.49 11.41 1.60
CA ILE A 148 20.10 10.58 2.75
C ILE A 148 21.22 9.58 3.03
N THR A 149 21.65 9.50 4.29
CA THR A 149 22.64 8.50 4.73
C THR A 149 21.90 7.25 5.22
N VAL A 150 22.27 6.09 4.67
CA VAL A 150 21.74 4.80 5.14
C VAL A 150 22.20 4.57 6.58
N ASP A 151 21.27 4.41 7.49
CA ASP A 151 21.57 4.14 8.88
C ASP A 151 21.93 2.65 9.11
N ALA A 152 22.64 2.36 10.21
CA ALA A 152 23.07 1.01 10.54
C ALA A 152 21.90 0.04 10.71
N ARG A 153 20.76 0.53 11.21
CA ARG A 153 19.56 -0.27 11.43
C ARG A 153 18.92 -0.72 10.12
N ALA A 154 18.85 0.15 9.10
CA ALA A 154 18.37 -0.23 7.78
C ALA A 154 19.21 -1.33 7.13
N ALA A 155 20.56 -1.26 7.28
CA ALA A 155 21.45 -2.30 6.81
C ALA A 155 21.27 -3.62 7.56
N GLN A 156 21.09 -3.60 8.88
CA GLN A 156 20.81 -4.79 9.70
C GLN A 156 19.45 -5.42 9.36
N GLU A 157 18.43 -4.62 9.15
CA GLU A 157 17.09 -5.07 8.81
C GLU A 157 16.99 -5.69 7.41
N SER A 158 18.01 -5.54 6.57
CA SER A 158 18.02 -6.07 5.20
C SER A 158 17.93 -7.60 5.11
N SER A 159 18.22 -8.32 6.20
CA SER A 159 18.17 -9.79 6.31
C SER A 159 16.94 -10.32 7.05
N LEU A 160 16.02 -9.44 7.49
CA LEU A 160 14.81 -9.86 8.21
C LEU A 160 13.81 -10.46 7.21
N GLY A 161 13.60 -11.78 7.25
CA GLY A 161 12.77 -12.51 6.30
C GLY A 161 11.24 -12.33 6.45
N ALA A 162 10.76 -11.47 7.36
CA ALA A 162 9.32 -11.30 7.64
C ALA A 162 8.58 -10.44 6.59
N GLU A 163 9.30 -9.65 5.81
CA GLU A 163 8.77 -8.77 4.76
C GLU A 163 9.80 -8.57 3.63
N SER A 164 9.38 -7.87 2.56
CA SER A 164 10.31 -7.45 1.50
C SER A 164 11.29 -6.43 2.06
N THR A 165 12.58 -6.70 1.93
CA THR A 165 13.69 -5.81 2.28
C THR A 165 14.67 -5.70 1.11
N VAL A 166 15.55 -4.72 1.16
CA VAL A 166 16.64 -4.58 0.19
C VAL A 166 17.97 -4.46 0.92
N ALA A 167 19.01 -5.13 0.40
CA ALA A 167 20.36 -5.01 0.91
C ALA A 167 20.90 -3.60 0.64
N VAL A 168 21.35 -2.93 1.70
CA VAL A 168 21.96 -1.60 1.65
C VAL A 168 23.16 -1.52 2.61
N GLU A 169 24.13 -0.66 2.30
CA GLU A 169 25.34 -0.48 3.10
C GLU A 169 25.20 0.70 4.05
N ALA A 170 25.44 0.47 5.35
CA ALA A 170 25.46 1.55 6.36
C ALA A 170 26.48 2.63 6.01
N GLY A 171 26.12 3.90 6.23
CA GLY A 171 26.96 5.05 5.91
C GLY A 171 26.93 5.48 4.44
N ARG A 172 26.38 4.69 3.53
CA ARG A 172 26.25 5.09 2.12
C ARG A 172 25.27 6.26 1.99
N ARG A 173 25.64 7.24 1.16
CA ARG A 173 24.82 8.41 0.87
C ARG A 173 24.10 8.22 -0.47
N LEU A 174 22.76 8.18 -0.42
CA LEU A 174 21.89 8.06 -1.57
C LEU A 174 21.12 9.38 -1.79
N SER A 175 20.68 9.65 -3.01
CA SER A 175 19.71 10.72 -3.23
C SER A 175 18.33 10.27 -2.76
N GLU A 176 17.47 11.22 -2.42
CA GLU A 176 16.09 10.95 -2.02
C GLU A 176 15.34 10.16 -3.08
N ARG A 177 15.52 10.48 -4.37
CA ARG A 177 14.98 9.72 -5.50
C ARG A 177 15.42 8.25 -5.44
N GLN A 178 16.72 7.97 -5.24
CA GLN A 178 17.23 6.60 -5.14
C GLN A 178 16.61 5.84 -3.94
N VAL A 179 16.40 6.53 -2.82
CA VAL A 179 15.74 5.94 -1.65
C VAL A 179 14.26 5.67 -1.93
N LEU A 180 13.57 6.54 -2.67
CA LEU A 180 12.19 6.30 -3.12
C LEU A 180 12.09 5.13 -4.12
N GLU A 181 13.08 4.95 -5.00
CA GLU A 181 13.19 3.77 -5.88
C GLU A 181 13.28 2.49 -5.05
N LEU A 182 14.15 2.45 -4.03
CA LEU A 182 14.27 1.30 -3.11
C LEU A 182 12.99 1.07 -2.27
N LEU A 183 12.28 2.12 -1.89
CA LEU A 183 11.02 2.04 -1.16
C LEU A 183 9.90 1.42 -2.00
N LEU A 184 9.74 1.91 -3.24
CA LEU A 184 8.51 1.72 -4.02
C LEU A 184 8.61 0.53 -4.97
N LEU A 185 9.75 0.31 -5.63
CA LEU A 185 9.88 -0.75 -6.63
C LEU A 185 9.92 -2.14 -5.98
N PRO A 186 10.94 -2.49 -5.17
CA PRO A 186 11.03 -3.79 -4.51
C PRO A 186 10.15 -3.86 -3.25
N SER A 187 9.55 -2.73 -2.87
CA SER A 187 8.68 -2.68 -1.67
C SER A 187 9.43 -2.80 -0.34
N ALA A 188 10.64 -2.25 -0.21
CA ALA A 188 11.52 -2.47 0.93
C ALA A 188 11.01 -1.83 2.24
N GLY A 189 10.73 -2.67 3.26
CA GLY A 189 10.27 -2.23 4.58
C GLY A 189 11.36 -1.59 5.41
N ASN A 190 12.60 -2.11 5.35
CA ASN A 190 13.74 -1.48 6.01
C ASN A 190 13.99 -0.04 5.53
N ILE A 191 13.73 0.24 4.25
CA ILE A 191 13.83 1.59 3.69
C ILE A 191 12.69 2.49 4.17
N ALA A 192 11.47 1.95 4.32
CA ALA A 192 10.36 2.71 4.88
C ALA A 192 10.66 3.20 6.31
N ARG A 193 11.16 2.30 7.17
CA ARG A 193 11.56 2.65 8.54
C ARG A 193 12.77 3.60 8.59
N MET A 194 13.72 3.44 7.68
CA MET A 194 14.85 4.37 7.56
C MET A 194 14.36 5.78 7.21
N LEU A 195 13.48 5.92 6.22
CA LEU A 195 12.88 7.20 5.84
C LEU A 195 12.09 7.82 7.00
N ALA A 196 11.35 7.00 7.74
CA ALA A 196 10.61 7.45 8.92
C ALA A 196 11.54 8.06 9.99
N ARG A 197 12.66 7.39 10.28
CA ARG A 197 13.67 7.90 11.22
C ARG A 197 14.39 9.14 10.68
N TRP A 198 14.70 9.16 9.39
CA TRP A 198 15.37 10.31 8.76
C TRP A 198 14.51 11.58 8.82
N ASP A 199 13.20 11.46 8.57
CA ASP A 199 12.27 12.59 8.51
C ASP A 199 11.81 13.06 9.91
N ALA A 200 11.55 12.13 10.84
CA ALA A 200 10.89 12.43 12.09
C ALA A 200 11.68 12.01 13.37
N GLY A 201 12.89 11.48 13.21
CA GLY A 201 13.71 10.97 14.31
C GLY A 201 13.33 9.57 14.78
N THR A 202 12.03 9.27 14.86
CA THR A 202 11.52 7.93 15.20
C THR A 202 10.39 7.51 14.26
N GLU A 203 10.14 6.20 14.17
CA GLU A 203 9.02 5.68 13.37
C GLU A 203 7.67 6.09 13.96
N GLU A 204 7.53 6.14 15.29
CA GLU A 204 6.31 6.55 15.99
C GLU A 204 5.94 8.01 15.65
N ALA A 205 6.93 8.90 15.68
CA ALA A 205 6.74 10.31 15.31
C ALA A 205 6.34 10.45 13.82
N PHE A 206 6.92 9.62 12.95
CA PHE A 206 6.55 9.57 11.53
C PHE A 206 5.14 9.03 11.30
N VAL A 207 4.75 7.96 11.99
CA VAL A 207 3.38 7.41 11.95
C VAL A 207 2.37 8.46 12.40
N ALA A 208 2.69 9.28 13.38
CA ALA A 208 1.85 10.41 13.75
C ALA A 208 1.71 11.43 12.61
N LYS A 209 2.77 11.69 11.82
CA LYS A 209 2.69 12.51 10.59
C LYS A 209 1.81 11.85 9.53
N MET A 210 1.94 10.52 9.32
CA MET A 210 1.10 9.78 8.36
C MET A 210 -0.38 9.88 8.71
N ASN A 211 -0.75 9.73 9.98
CA ASN A 211 -2.13 9.84 10.43
C ASN A 211 -2.67 11.28 10.30
N ARG A 212 -1.86 12.29 10.59
CA ARG A 212 -2.24 13.70 10.31
C ARG A 212 -2.46 13.93 8.81
N ALA A 213 -1.57 13.42 7.97
CA ALA A 213 -1.72 13.51 6.52
C ALA A 213 -2.99 12.81 6.02
N ALA A 214 -3.34 11.65 6.58
CA ALA A 214 -4.60 10.96 6.30
C ALA A 214 -5.82 11.82 6.68
N HIS A 215 -5.80 12.41 7.87
CA HIS A 215 -6.85 13.34 8.32
C HIS A 215 -7.00 14.53 7.36
N ASP A 216 -5.89 15.17 6.98
CA ASP A 216 -5.87 16.34 6.09
C ASP A 216 -6.39 16.01 4.66
N LEU A 217 -6.20 14.76 4.22
CA LEU A 217 -6.74 14.23 2.96
C LEU A 217 -8.21 13.76 3.09
N GLY A 218 -8.81 13.84 4.29
CA GLY A 218 -10.17 13.38 4.57
C GLY A 218 -10.30 11.85 4.53
N MET A 219 -9.24 11.10 4.87
CA MET A 219 -9.21 9.64 4.89
C MET A 219 -9.71 9.12 6.26
N ALA A 220 -11.00 9.34 6.53
CA ALA A 220 -11.60 9.13 7.86
C ALA A 220 -11.64 7.66 8.33
N ASN A 221 -11.48 6.71 7.42
CA ASN A 221 -11.48 5.28 7.71
C ASN A 221 -10.07 4.67 7.60
N THR A 222 -9.05 5.48 7.86
CA THR A 222 -7.64 5.09 7.72
C THR A 222 -6.90 5.26 9.03
N THR A 223 -6.12 4.24 9.41
CA THR A 223 -5.21 4.28 10.54
C THR A 223 -3.89 3.64 10.14
N TYR A 224 -2.80 4.37 10.28
CA TYR A 224 -1.44 3.86 10.14
C TYR A 224 -0.87 3.53 11.52
N ARG A 225 -0.19 2.36 11.63
CA ARG A 225 0.50 1.89 12.84
C ARG A 225 1.99 1.74 12.61
N ASP A 226 2.39 1.63 11.36
CA ASP A 226 3.79 1.53 10.93
C ASP A 226 3.99 2.26 9.60
N SER A 227 5.25 2.41 9.18
CA SER A 227 5.63 3.08 7.94
C SER A 227 5.68 2.14 6.73
N SER A 228 5.68 0.82 6.94
CA SER A 228 5.92 -0.20 5.91
C SER A 228 4.67 -0.99 5.51
N GLY A 229 3.68 -1.09 6.40
CA GLY A 229 2.46 -1.91 6.26
C GLY A 229 2.65 -3.36 6.70
N ILE A 230 3.68 -3.67 7.51
CA ILE A 230 3.85 -5.01 8.09
C ILE A 230 2.85 -5.24 9.22
N ASP A 231 2.48 -4.20 9.96
CA ASP A 231 1.47 -4.28 11.00
C ASP A 231 0.07 -4.43 10.38
N PRO A 232 -0.66 -5.53 10.64
CA PRO A 232 -2.01 -5.73 10.10
C PRO A 232 -3.04 -4.73 10.67
N ALA A 233 -2.73 -3.99 11.72
CA ALA A 233 -3.56 -2.90 12.25
C ALA A 233 -3.38 -1.58 11.47
N THR A 234 -2.46 -1.52 10.50
CA THR A 234 -2.41 -0.47 9.47
C THR A 234 -3.51 -0.75 8.46
N VAL A 235 -4.64 -0.05 8.57
CA VAL A 235 -5.87 -0.33 7.85
C VAL A 235 -6.43 0.89 7.12
N SER A 236 -7.16 0.64 6.03
CA SER A 236 -7.84 1.69 5.26
C SER A 236 -8.98 1.13 4.41
N THR A 237 -9.65 1.99 3.65
CA THR A 237 -10.63 1.65 2.62
C THR A 237 -10.11 1.99 1.24
N SER A 238 -10.67 1.37 0.19
CA SER A 238 -10.31 1.72 -1.19
C SER A 238 -10.68 3.16 -1.54
N GLN A 239 -11.75 3.71 -0.95
CA GLN A 239 -12.14 5.12 -1.13
C GLN A 239 -11.12 6.07 -0.53
N ASP A 240 -10.61 5.80 0.66
CA ASP A 240 -9.62 6.64 1.30
C ASP A 240 -8.27 6.55 0.57
N GLN A 241 -7.84 5.34 0.20
CA GLN A 241 -6.61 5.16 -0.58
C GLN A 241 -6.71 5.81 -1.98
N LEU A 242 -7.91 5.91 -2.56
CA LEU A 242 -8.11 6.64 -3.82
C LEU A 242 -7.87 8.15 -3.67
N LYS A 243 -8.20 8.76 -2.51
CA LYS A 243 -7.86 10.17 -2.24
C LYS A 243 -6.35 10.38 -2.24
N LEU A 244 -5.62 9.48 -1.59
CA LEU A 244 -4.15 9.48 -1.58
C LEU A 244 -3.59 9.27 -3.00
N ALA A 245 -4.09 8.26 -3.74
CA ALA A 245 -3.65 7.98 -5.11
C ALA A 245 -3.76 9.21 -6.03
N ARG A 246 -4.90 9.89 -5.99
CA ARG A 246 -5.15 11.13 -6.75
C ARG A 246 -4.22 12.27 -6.34
N LYS A 247 -3.80 12.31 -5.09
CA LYS A 247 -2.89 13.34 -4.57
C LYS A 247 -1.46 13.08 -5.01
N VAL A 248 -0.94 11.86 -4.79
CA VAL A 248 0.47 11.53 -5.10
C VAL A 248 0.73 11.50 -6.60
N MET A 249 -0.25 11.12 -7.41
CA MET A 249 -0.13 11.11 -8.87
C MET A 249 -0.07 12.53 -9.48
N ARG A 250 -0.18 13.60 -8.71
CA ARG A 250 0.12 14.98 -9.13
C ARG A 250 1.60 15.32 -8.99
N ASP A 251 2.34 14.59 -8.17
CA ASP A 251 3.77 14.79 -7.96
C ASP A 251 4.58 14.14 -9.09
N ALA A 252 5.43 14.91 -9.76
CA ALA A 252 6.19 14.45 -10.92
C ALA A 252 7.30 13.47 -10.55
N ALA A 253 7.96 13.68 -9.39
CA ALA A 253 9.00 12.77 -8.91
C ALA A 253 8.40 11.42 -8.54
N PHE A 254 7.28 11.43 -7.81
CA PHE A 254 6.54 10.20 -7.49
C PHE A 254 6.13 9.43 -8.75
N ARG A 255 5.48 10.10 -9.72
CA ARG A 255 5.07 9.46 -10.97
C ARG A 255 6.23 8.83 -11.72
N SER A 256 7.36 9.54 -11.79
CA SER A 256 8.53 9.03 -12.51
C SER A 256 9.10 7.77 -11.85
N VAL A 257 9.15 7.71 -10.51
CA VAL A 257 9.67 6.54 -9.79
C VAL A 257 8.72 5.33 -9.95
N VAL A 258 7.42 5.50 -9.74
CA VAL A 258 6.50 4.34 -9.79
C VAL A 258 6.31 3.78 -11.20
N ALA A 259 6.69 4.52 -12.23
CA ALA A 259 6.66 4.09 -13.63
C ALA A 259 7.90 3.27 -14.05
N GLU A 260 8.95 3.22 -13.23
CA GLU A 260 10.15 2.44 -13.51
C GLU A 260 9.92 0.95 -13.32
N ARG A 261 10.40 0.14 -14.27
CA ARG A 261 10.35 -1.33 -14.16
C ARG A 261 11.46 -1.86 -13.26
N GLU A 262 12.60 -1.19 -13.27
CA GLU A 262 13.79 -1.53 -12.49
C GLU A 262 14.60 -0.28 -12.17
N ALA A 263 15.43 -0.35 -11.13
CA ALA A 263 16.40 0.68 -10.80
C ALA A 263 17.72 0.07 -10.36
N HIS A 264 18.81 0.82 -10.64
CA HIS A 264 20.17 0.50 -10.25
C HIS A 264 20.66 1.53 -9.24
N VAL A 265 20.54 1.22 -7.97
CA VAL A 265 20.94 2.11 -6.87
C VAL A 265 22.32 1.70 -6.37
N PRO A 266 23.31 2.60 -6.29
CA PRO A 266 24.64 2.28 -5.82
C PRO A 266 24.65 1.64 -4.43
N GLY A 267 25.33 0.49 -4.29
CA GLY A 267 25.40 -0.26 -3.02
C GLY A 267 24.15 -1.08 -2.69
N SER A 268 23.29 -1.29 -3.69
CA SER A 268 22.18 -2.24 -3.64
C SER A 268 22.21 -3.12 -4.90
N PRO A 269 21.76 -4.37 -4.83
CA PRO A 269 21.46 -5.15 -6.04
C PRO A 269 20.43 -4.41 -6.93
N PRO A 270 20.40 -4.71 -8.25
CA PRO A 270 19.31 -4.24 -9.10
C PRO A 270 17.94 -4.60 -8.49
N VAL A 271 17.03 -3.64 -8.48
CA VAL A 271 15.70 -3.81 -7.90
C VAL A 271 14.63 -3.72 -8.99
N HIS A 272 13.62 -4.58 -8.90
CA HIS A 272 12.52 -4.64 -9.85
C HIS A 272 11.21 -4.19 -9.22
N ASN A 273 10.36 -3.58 -10.03
CA ASN A 273 9.03 -3.20 -9.60
C ASN A 273 8.12 -4.42 -9.46
N THR A 274 7.51 -4.56 -8.30
CA THR A 274 6.57 -5.66 -8.00
C THR A 274 5.23 -5.54 -8.77
N ASN A 275 4.95 -4.40 -9.39
CA ASN A 275 3.79 -4.20 -10.25
C ASN A 275 4.08 -4.71 -11.68
N THR A 276 3.83 -5.98 -11.93
CA THR A 276 4.06 -6.60 -13.24
C THR A 276 3.13 -6.12 -14.35
N LEU A 277 2.09 -5.32 -14.02
CA LEU A 277 1.19 -4.72 -15.01
C LEU A 277 1.78 -3.47 -15.69
N LEU A 278 2.93 -2.96 -15.25
CA LEU A 278 3.55 -1.79 -15.84
C LEU A 278 3.72 -1.91 -17.36
N GLY A 279 3.20 -0.91 -18.10
CA GLY A 279 3.20 -0.86 -19.57
C GLY A 279 2.11 -1.69 -20.23
N GLU A 280 1.41 -2.57 -19.54
CA GLU A 280 0.20 -3.22 -20.04
C GLU A 280 -0.98 -2.23 -19.95
N ASP A 281 -1.81 -2.17 -20.96
CA ASP A 281 -3.02 -1.31 -20.95
C ASP A 281 -2.78 0.12 -20.42
N GLY A 282 -1.64 0.74 -20.79
CA GLY A 282 -1.30 2.09 -20.36
C GLY A 282 -0.98 2.24 -18.89
N VAL A 283 -0.75 1.17 -18.13
CA VAL A 283 -0.40 1.22 -16.70
C VAL A 283 0.95 1.91 -16.51
N ILE A 284 0.96 2.94 -15.66
CA ILE A 284 2.11 3.79 -15.31
C ILE A 284 2.48 3.76 -13.81
N GLY A 285 1.89 2.89 -13.04
CA GLY A 285 2.14 2.73 -11.59
C GLY A 285 0.99 1.98 -10.91
N VAL A 286 0.91 1.84 -9.59
CA VAL A 286 1.60 2.62 -8.54
C VAL A 286 2.29 1.66 -7.56
N LYS A 287 1.53 0.87 -6.77
CA LYS A 287 2.08 0.06 -5.68
C LYS A 287 1.26 -1.17 -5.41
N THR A 288 1.94 -2.30 -5.32
CA THR A 288 1.39 -3.57 -4.83
C THR A 288 1.53 -3.68 -3.31
N GLY A 289 0.69 -4.48 -2.69
CA GLY A 289 0.84 -4.90 -1.31
C GLY A 289 0.23 -6.27 -1.11
N SER A 290 0.87 -7.13 -0.34
CA SER A 290 0.29 -8.43 -0.01
C SER A 290 0.82 -8.94 1.33
N SER A 291 -0.05 -9.58 2.08
CA SER A 291 0.25 -10.34 3.29
C SER A 291 -0.90 -11.32 3.53
N SER A 292 -0.71 -12.31 4.42
CA SER A 292 -1.79 -13.24 4.72
C SER A 292 -3.07 -12.53 5.20
N PRO A 293 -3.04 -11.59 6.17
CA PRO A 293 -4.24 -10.89 6.61
C PRO A 293 -4.81 -9.90 5.57
N ALA A 294 -3.96 -9.27 4.75
CA ALA A 294 -4.42 -8.31 3.75
C ALA A 294 -4.97 -8.97 2.48
N GLY A 295 -4.53 -10.20 2.16
CA GLY A 295 -4.65 -10.71 0.81
C GLY A 295 -3.80 -9.90 -0.15
N GLY A 296 -4.27 -9.68 -1.37
CA GLY A 296 -3.64 -8.83 -2.35
C GLY A 296 -4.27 -7.45 -2.44
N ASN A 297 -3.43 -6.43 -2.51
CA ASN A 297 -3.78 -5.03 -2.65
C ASN A 297 -3.01 -4.41 -3.83
N LEU A 298 -3.68 -3.56 -4.61
CA LEU A 298 -3.04 -2.79 -5.68
C LEU A 298 -3.63 -1.38 -5.73
N MET A 299 -2.76 -0.40 -5.65
CA MET A 299 -3.02 0.96 -6.12
C MET A 299 -2.43 1.06 -7.53
N TRP A 300 -3.22 1.46 -8.51
CA TRP A 300 -2.79 1.54 -9.91
C TRP A 300 -3.11 2.90 -10.52
N ALA A 301 -2.36 3.25 -11.54
CA ALA A 301 -2.62 4.38 -12.42
C ALA A 301 -2.36 3.96 -13.86
N ALA A 302 -3.20 4.46 -14.78
CA ALA A 302 -3.07 4.20 -16.21
C ALA A 302 -3.44 5.44 -17.02
N THR A 303 -2.82 5.60 -18.18
CA THR A 303 -3.29 6.51 -19.22
C THR A 303 -4.33 5.80 -20.07
N ALA A 304 -5.43 6.47 -20.36
CA ALA A 304 -6.51 5.96 -21.19
C ALA A 304 -6.93 7.05 -22.17
N PRO A 305 -6.77 6.84 -23.49
CA PRO A 305 -7.26 7.79 -24.48
C PRO A 305 -8.79 7.82 -24.43
N ASP A 306 -9.37 9.01 -24.45
CA ASP A 306 -10.82 9.20 -24.54
C ASP A 306 -11.31 9.12 -26.01
N HIS A 307 -12.61 9.41 -26.21
CA HIS A 307 -13.22 9.40 -27.54
C HIS A 307 -12.53 10.32 -28.56
N ASP A 308 -11.96 11.42 -28.08
CA ASP A 308 -11.29 12.41 -28.92
C ASP A 308 -9.78 12.11 -29.10
N GLY A 309 -9.26 11.06 -28.44
CA GLY A 309 -7.87 10.64 -28.46
C GLY A 309 -7.01 11.34 -27.40
N ASP A 310 -7.60 12.15 -26.52
CA ASP A 310 -6.89 12.80 -25.43
C ASP A 310 -6.62 11.82 -24.29
N ASP A 311 -5.37 11.78 -23.80
CA ASP A 311 -4.99 10.94 -22.68
C ASP A 311 -5.62 11.41 -21.37
N ARG A 312 -6.42 10.53 -20.76
CA ARG A 312 -7.00 10.71 -19.42
C ARG A 312 -6.24 9.87 -18.39
N LEU A 313 -5.98 10.47 -17.23
CA LEU A 313 -5.42 9.73 -16.11
C LEU A 313 -6.54 9.00 -15.37
N ALA A 314 -6.49 7.66 -15.42
CA ALA A 314 -7.30 6.81 -14.58
C ALA A 314 -6.47 6.34 -13.38
N VAL A 315 -7.02 6.42 -12.17
CA VAL A 315 -6.43 5.87 -10.93
C VAL A 315 -7.42 4.98 -10.24
N GLY A 316 -6.94 3.88 -9.68
CA GLY A 316 -7.79 2.95 -8.96
C GLY A 316 -7.07 2.24 -7.82
N VAL A 317 -7.87 1.72 -6.91
CA VAL A 317 -7.42 0.97 -5.75
C VAL A 317 -8.26 -0.28 -5.62
N VAL A 318 -7.62 -1.44 -5.59
CA VAL A 318 -8.22 -2.75 -5.34
C VAL A 318 -7.62 -3.30 -4.06
N LEU A 319 -8.43 -3.59 -3.06
CA LEU A 319 -7.98 -4.09 -1.76
C LEU A 319 -8.65 -5.41 -1.41
N HIS A 320 -7.92 -6.22 -0.62
CA HIS A 320 -8.42 -7.39 0.07
C HIS A 320 -8.86 -8.52 -0.86
N GLN A 321 -7.98 -8.85 -1.84
CA GLN A 321 -8.20 -9.98 -2.74
C GLN A 321 -7.62 -11.25 -2.13
N LYS A 322 -8.42 -12.30 -1.96
CA LYS A 322 -8.01 -13.59 -1.40
C LYS A 322 -7.28 -13.51 -0.03
N PRO A 323 -7.84 -12.83 0.99
CA PRO A 323 -7.23 -12.79 2.31
C PRO A 323 -7.16 -14.22 2.92
N GLY A 324 -6.13 -14.46 3.76
CA GLY A 324 -5.92 -15.75 4.39
C GLY A 324 -5.22 -16.79 3.52
N THR A 325 -4.97 -16.53 2.23
CA THR A 325 -4.38 -17.50 1.29
C THR A 325 -2.86 -17.38 1.14
N GLY A 326 -2.24 -16.47 1.89
CA GLY A 326 -0.81 -16.15 1.80
C GLY A 326 -0.51 -15.00 0.84
N SER A 327 0.67 -14.39 1.04
CA SER A 327 1.10 -13.18 0.33
C SER A 327 1.14 -13.36 -1.19
N GLU A 328 1.71 -14.48 -1.66
CA GLU A 328 1.88 -14.75 -3.10
C GLU A 328 0.55 -14.97 -3.82
N ASN A 329 -0.37 -15.74 -3.21
CA ASN A 329 -1.69 -15.98 -3.79
C ASN A 329 -2.52 -14.69 -3.85
N GLY A 330 -2.47 -13.88 -2.78
CA GLY A 330 -3.11 -12.58 -2.76
C GLY A 330 -2.57 -11.64 -3.84
N LEU A 331 -1.25 -11.56 -3.98
CA LEU A 331 -0.61 -10.72 -5.01
C LEU A 331 -1.02 -11.17 -6.43
N ARG A 332 -0.97 -12.46 -6.71
CA ARG A 332 -1.39 -13.02 -8.01
C ARG A 332 -2.86 -12.72 -8.31
N ALA A 333 -3.73 -12.86 -7.31
CA ALA A 333 -5.16 -12.58 -7.45
C ALA A 333 -5.43 -11.11 -7.76
N VAL A 334 -4.83 -10.18 -7.02
CA VAL A 334 -5.06 -8.74 -7.24
C VAL A 334 -4.53 -8.27 -8.59
N LEU A 335 -3.38 -8.77 -9.04
CA LEU A 335 -2.83 -8.44 -10.36
C LEU A 335 -3.74 -8.95 -11.49
N ALA A 336 -4.19 -10.22 -11.42
CA ALA A 336 -5.09 -10.80 -12.41
C ALA A 336 -6.43 -10.04 -12.50
N THR A 337 -7.05 -9.77 -11.35
CA THR A 337 -8.34 -9.06 -11.29
C THR A 337 -8.21 -7.62 -11.76
N SER A 338 -7.12 -6.93 -11.38
CA SER A 338 -6.88 -5.55 -11.78
C SER A 338 -6.58 -5.42 -13.26
N ARG A 339 -5.92 -6.40 -13.91
CA ARG A 339 -5.70 -6.40 -15.37
C ARG A 339 -7.05 -6.28 -16.10
N SER A 340 -8.00 -7.15 -15.79
CA SER A 340 -9.35 -7.13 -16.41
C SER A 340 -10.08 -5.82 -16.14
N LEU A 341 -9.98 -5.32 -14.90
CA LEU A 341 -10.61 -4.06 -14.51
C LEU A 341 -10.02 -2.87 -15.29
N ILE A 342 -8.69 -2.75 -15.37
CA ILE A 342 -8.00 -1.66 -16.08
C ILE A 342 -8.35 -1.67 -17.55
N ALA A 343 -8.33 -2.84 -18.21
CA ALA A 343 -8.74 -2.99 -19.61
C ALA A 343 -10.18 -2.51 -19.82
N SER A 344 -11.12 -2.87 -18.93
CA SER A 344 -12.51 -2.42 -19.01
C SER A 344 -12.68 -0.91 -18.76
N VAL A 345 -11.90 -0.32 -17.85
CA VAL A 345 -11.87 1.13 -17.61
C VAL A 345 -11.38 1.87 -18.86
N ARG A 346 -10.30 1.41 -19.48
CA ARG A 346 -9.77 2.03 -20.71
C ARG A 346 -10.78 1.96 -21.85
N HIS A 347 -11.41 0.81 -22.05
CA HIS A 347 -12.47 0.66 -23.06
C HIS A 347 -13.62 1.63 -22.79
N TRP A 348 -14.06 1.74 -21.52
CA TRP A 348 -15.10 2.67 -21.13
C TRP A 348 -14.70 4.14 -21.39
N VAL A 349 -13.47 4.54 -21.06
CA VAL A 349 -12.96 5.91 -21.32
C VAL A 349 -13.00 6.21 -22.82
N ALA A 350 -12.50 5.28 -23.66
CA ALA A 350 -12.45 5.45 -25.11
C ALA A 350 -13.85 5.55 -25.77
N THR A 351 -14.88 4.98 -25.14
CA THR A 351 -16.25 4.97 -25.67
C THR A 351 -17.19 6.01 -25.03
N THR A 352 -16.71 6.70 -23.99
CA THR A 352 -17.52 7.72 -23.27
C THR A 352 -17.26 9.09 -23.85
N THR A 353 -18.31 9.71 -24.40
CA THR A 353 -18.23 11.10 -24.82
C THR A 353 -18.16 12.02 -23.58
N PRO A 354 -17.20 12.95 -23.49
CA PRO A 354 -17.15 13.92 -22.39
C PRO A 354 -18.49 14.67 -22.36
N GLY A 355 -19.19 14.61 -21.23
CA GLY A 355 -20.41 15.37 -21.06
C GLY A 355 -20.11 16.86 -21.16
N THR A 356 -20.69 17.53 -22.12
CA THR A 356 -20.71 19.00 -22.18
C THR A 356 -21.28 19.51 -20.88
N THR A 357 -20.42 20.01 -20.00
CA THR A 357 -20.82 20.84 -18.84
C THR A 357 -21.43 22.13 -19.40
N ARG A 358 -22.77 22.18 -19.45
CA ARG A 358 -23.49 23.45 -19.53
C ARG A 358 -23.68 24.00 -18.13
#